data_ab9732ff8f0b60606e52f0e573e14789
#
_entry.id   ab9732ff8f0b60606e52f0e573e14789
#
_cell.length_a   1.000
_cell.length_b   1.000
_cell.length_c   1.000
_cell.angle_alpha   90.00
_cell.angle_beta   90.00
_cell.angle_gamma   90.00
#
_symmetry.space_group_name_H-M   'P 1'
#
loop_
_entity.id
_entity.type
_entity.pdbx_description
1 polymer ?
#
loop_
_entity_poly.entity_id
_entity_poly.type
_entity_poly.pdbx_seq_one_letter_code
_entity_poly.pdbx_strand_id
1 'polypeptide(L)'
;MIPLVSSLLIVPTQFELECLSPTFREEIGQTDCHLELCGFGIVVSGLRTSHLIAQHSPKQVLLIGIVGTLDGRFSVGQAVQFDRVTCFGIGAGSGHLSLSADEMGWRQWPTEPVISDSILLRESSCDEQTPYPANLLTCCSASASDQDVRLRLEKHPNAVAEDMEGFAVAAACRFAGIPLTIIRGISNRAGDRNKDNWRVSEAMLAVEKKIRKVLGL
;
A
#
# COMPACT_ATOMS: atom_id res chain seq x y z
N MET A 1 4.03 17.39 24.47
CA MET A 1 4.40 16.77 23.19
C MET A 1 4.65 15.31 23.46
N ILE A 2 3.87 14.40 22.89
CA ILE A 2 4.17 12.97 22.91
C ILE A 2 5.38 12.82 21.99
N PRO A 3 6.51 12.20 22.42
CA PRO A 3 7.65 12.03 21.55
C PRO A 3 7.22 11.23 20.34
N LEU A 4 7.45 11.77 19.14
CA LEU A 4 7.24 11.04 17.89
C LEU A 4 8.07 9.76 17.96
N VAL A 5 7.39 8.65 17.78
CA VAL A 5 8.05 7.34 17.69
C VAL A 5 8.91 7.33 16.43
N SER A 6 10.17 6.90 16.53
CA SER A 6 11.04 6.74 15.36
C SER A 6 10.34 6.00 14.24
N SER A 7 10.15 6.67 13.12
CA SER A 7 9.28 6.22 12.03
C SER A 7 10.06 6.15 10.71
N LEU A 8 9.69 5.20 9.87
CA LEU A 8 10.15 5.12 8.49
C LEU A 8 8.95 5.37 7.57
N LEU A 9 8.92 6.53 6.92
CA LEU A 9 7.93 6.89 5.90
C LEU A 9 8.49 6.55 4.53
N ILE A 10 7.86 5.63 3.82
CA ILE A 10 8.32 5.18 2.52
C ILE A 10 7.33 5.48 1.41
N VAL A 11 7.88 5.84 0.26
CA VAL A 11 7.16 6.18 -0.98
C VAL A 11 7.71 5.29 -2.09
N PRO A 12 6.87 4.73 -2.99
CA PRO A 12 7.36 3.83 -4.04
C PRO A 12 8.30 4.49 -5.04
N THR A 13 7.94 5.66 -5.53
CA THR A 13 8.61 6.27 -6.70
C THR A 13 9.03 7.71 -6.43
N GLN A 14 10.06 8.14 -7.16
CA GLN A 14 10.52 9.53 -7.17
C GLN A 14 9.38 10.50 -7.58
N PHE A 15 8.54 10.08 -8.53
CA PHE A 15 7.38 10.85 -8.98
C PHE A 15 6.38 11.13 -7.84
N GLU A 16 6.03 10.12 -7.04
CA GLU A 16 5.14 10.28 -5.89
C GLU A 16 5.78 11.14 -4.79
N LEU A 17 7.10 10.96 -4.57
CA LEU A 17 7.86 11.76 -3.61
C LEU A 17 7.85 13.27 -4.00
N GLU A 18 7.98 13.57 -5.28
CA GLU A 18 7.93 14.93 -5.81
C GLU A 18 6.54 15.57 -5.72
N CYS A 19 5.49 14.76 -5.71
CA CYS A 19 4.11 15.21 -5.48
C CYS A 19 3.82 15.60 -4.02
N LEU A 20 4.67 15.25 -3.05
CA LEU A 20 4.57 15.72 -1.68
C LEU A 20 4.93 17.20 -1.60
N SER A 21 4.16 17.98 -0.85
CA SER A 21 4.42 19.42 -0.72
C SER A 21 5.80 19.70 -0.07
N PRO A 22 6.49 20.77 -0.46
CA PRO A 22 7.75 21.15 0.19
C PRO A 22 7.60 21.31 1.69
N THR A 23 6.52 21.97 2.14
CA THR A 23 6.21 22.17 3.56
C THR A 23 6.12 20.84 4.31
N PHE A 24 5.43 19.84 3.74
CA PHE A 24 5.32 18.52 4.37
C PHE A 24 6.69 17.84 4.49
N ARG A 25 7.52 17.90 3.45
CA ARG A 25 8.86 17.31 3.48
C ARG A 25 9.76 18.01 4.51
N GLU A 26 9.66 19.33 4.65
CA GLU A 26 10.37 20.10 5.68
C GLU A 26 9.92 19.70 7.08
N GLU A 27 8.62 19.58 7.32
CA GLU A 27 8.07 19.14 8.60
C GLU A 27 8.54 17.73 8.98
N ILE A 28 8.50 16.77 8.04
CA ILE A 28 9.04 15.43 8.26
C ILE A 28 10.52 15.50 8.64
N GLY A 29 11.32 16.31 7.94
CA GLY A 29 12.76 16.50 8.22
C GLY A 29 13.06 17.09 9.62
N GLN A 30 12.08 17.67 10.32
CA GLN A 30 12.20 18.17 11.68
C GLN A 30 11.77 17.15 12.74
N THR A 31 11.39 15.94 12.34
CA THR A 31 10.93 14.86 13.21
C THR A 31 11.92 13.69 13.23
N ASP A 32 11.70 12.72 14.12
CA ASP A 32 12.40 11.42 14.10
C ASP A 32 11.74 10.46 13.08
N CYS A 33 11.56 10.96 11.85
CA CYS A 33 10.97 10.23 10.74
C CYS A 33 11.86 10.28 9.50
N HIS A 34 12.32 9.12 9.05
CA HIS A 34 13.10 8.98 7.81
C HIS A 34 12.16 8.87 6.61
N LEU A 35 12.28 9.78 5.63
CA LEU A 35 11.53 9.74 4.38
C LEU A 35 12.39 9.13 3.28
N GLU A 36 12.00 7.97 2.76
CA GLU A 36 12.80 7.15 1.85
C GLU A 36 11.97 6.59 0.67
N LEU A 37 12.66 6.23 -0.40
CA LEU A 37 12.05 5.49 -1.51
C LEU A 37 12.14 3.98 -1.24
N CYS A 38 11.02 3.26 -1.39
CA CYS A 38 11.04 1.80 -1.33
C CYS A 38 11.18 1.14 -2.71
N GLY A 39 10.99 1.87 -3.82
CA GLY A 39 11.09 1.35 -5.17
C GLY A 39 9.77 0.78 -5.71
N PHE A 40 9.73 0.59 -7.01
CA PHE A 40 8.56 0.17 -7.77
C PHE A 40 8.47 -1.35 -7.89
N GLY A 41 7.27 -1.88 -7.69
CA GLY A 41 6.93 -3.29 -7.86
C GLY A 41 7.36 -4.19 -6.69
N ILE A 42 6.78 -5.39 -6.64
CA ILE A 42 6.85 -6.32 -5.51
C ILE A 42 8.30 -6.65 -5.11
N VAL A 43 9.21 -6.88 -6.07
CA VAL A 43 10.56 -7.34 -5.76
C VAL A 43 11.38 -6.24 -5.10
N VAL A 44 11.45 -5.07 -5.74
CA VAL A 44 12.34 -3.99 -5.27
C VAL A 44 11.80 -3.40 -3.97
N SER A 45 10.49 -3.19 -3.87
CA SER A 45 9.90 -2.60 -2.65
C SER A 45 10.11 -3.48 -1.41
N GLY A 46 10.01 -4.81 -1.55
CA GLY A 46 10.28 -5.72 -0.44
C GLY A 46 11.74 -5.72 0.00
N LEU A 47 12.67 -5.85 -0.97
CA LEU A 47 14.12 -5.84 -0.70
C LEU A 47 14.56 -4.51 -0.08
N ARG A 48 14.13 -3.39 -0.66
CA ARG A 48 14.51 -2.06 -0.19
C ARG A 48 13.93 -1.77 1.19
N THR A 49 12.67 -2.15 1.44
CA THR A 49 12.05 -2.00 2.77
C THR A 49 12.82 -2.78 3.84
N SER A 50 13.20 -4.03 3.57
CA SER A 50 14.01 -4.83 4.49
C SER A 50 15.37 -4.16 4.78
N HIS A 51 16.03 -3.62 3.74
CA HIS A 51 17.28 -2.89 3.89
C HIS A 51 17.11 -1.62 4.74
N LEU A 52 16.07 -0.81 4.47
CA LEU A 52 15.78 0.43 5.21
C LEU A 52 15.44 0.15 6.68
N ILE A 53 14.69 -0.91 6.96
CA ILE A 53 14.40 -1.35 8.32
C ILE A 53 15.69 -1.68 9.08
N ALA A 54 16.60 -2.43 8.44
CA ALA A 54 17.90 -2.77 9.05
C ALA A 54 18.78 -1.53 9.26
N GLN A 55 18.73 -0.57 8.34
CA GLN A 55 19.51 0.66 8.39
C GLN A 55 19.03 1.63 9.49
N HIS A 56 17.71 1.84 9.59
CA HIS A 56 17.14 2.88 10.46
C HIS A 56 16.57 2.34 11.78
N SER A 57 16.35 1.02 11.90
CA SER A 57 15.74 0.38 13.08
C SER A 57 14.48 1.09 13.57
N PRO A 58 13.51 1.41 12.70
CA PRO A 58 12.34 2.19 13.04
C PRO A 58 11.41 1.40 13.98
N LYS A 59 10.56 2.11 14.73
CA LYS A 59 9.52 1.50 15.57
C LYS A 59 8.21 1.28 14.81
N GLN A 60 8.04 1.95 13.67
CA GLN A 60 6.91 1.75 12.75
C GLN A 60 7.32 2.11 11.32
N VAL A 61 6.64 1.50 10.37
CA VAL A 61 6.75 1.82 8.95
C VAL A 61 5.41 2.40 8.46
N LEU A 62 5.49 3.45 7.66
CA LEU A 62 4.35 4.12 7.05
C LEU A 62 4.57 4.07 5.53
N LEU A 63 3.71 3.36 4.80
CA LEU A 63 3.75 3.32 3.34
C LEU A 63 2.70 4.28 2.79
N ILE A 64 3.14 5.28 2.04
CA ILE A 64 2.27 6.23 1.36
C ILE A 64 2.47 6.17 -0.16
N GLY A 65 1.56 6.77 -0.91
CA GLY A 65 1.60 6.82 -2.37
C GLY A 65 0.22 6.75 -2.99
N ILE A 66 0.14 6.39 -4.27
CA ILE A 66 -1.12 6.35 -5.02
C ILE A 66 -1.57 4.92 -5.34
N VAL A 67 -2.87 4.77 -5.62
CA VAL A 67 -3.53 3.52 -6.04
C VAL A 67 -4.63 3.77 -7.06
N GLY A 68 -5.00 2.74 -7.82
CA GLY A 68 -6.23 2.71 -8.62
C GLY A 68 -7.40 2.11 -7.85
N THR A 69 -8.58 2.77 -7.85
CA THR A 69 -9.79 2.16 -7.26
C THR A 69 -10.33 1.05 -8.16
N LEU A 70 -10.69 -0.09 -7.56
CA LEU A 70 -11.23 -1.24 -8.29
C LEU A 70 -12.75 -1.19 -8.43
N ASP A 71 -13.46 -0.81 -7.38
CA ASP A 71 -14.92 -0.93 -7.30
C ASP A 71 -15.67 0.40 -7.10
N GLY A 72 -14.94 1.50 -6.96
CA GLY A 72 -15.51 2.82 -6.78
C GLY A 72 -16.06 3.12 -5.39
N ARG A 73 -15.91 2.22 -4.41
CA ARG A 73 -16.29 2.51 -3.01
C ARG A 73 -15.58 3.74 -2.44
N PHE A 74 -14.36 3.98 -2.91
CA PHE A 74 -13.60 5.18 -2.60
C PHE A 74 -13.41 6.03 -3.85
N SER A 75 -13.68 7.33 -3.75
CA SER A 75 -13.60 8.26 -4.87
C SER A 75 -12.16 8.67 -5.18
N VAL A 76 -11.89 8.98 -6.44
CA VAL A 76 -10.63 9.62 -6.85
C VAL A 76 -10.44 10.93 -6.07
N GLY A 77 -9.22 11.17 -5.60
CA GLY A 77 -8.85 12.29 -4.72
C GLY A 77 -8.95 11.99 -3.22
N GLN A 78 -9.53 10.86 -2.82
CA GLN A 78 -9.56 10.43 -1.41
C GLN A 78 -8.29 9.71 -0.99
N ALA A 79 -7.94 9.78 0.31
CA ALA A 79 -6.92 8.93 0.92
C ALA A 79 -7.56 7.87 1.81
N VAL A 80 -7.11 6.63 1.62
CA VAL A 80 -7.60 5.44 2.34
C VAL A 80 -6.47 4.86 3.18
N GLN A 81 -6.77 4.53 4.43
CA GLN A 81 -5.91 3.67 5.25
C GLN A 81 -6.43 2.24 5.15
N PHE A 82 -5.53 1.32 4.84
CA PHE A 82 -5.90 -0.06 4.59
C PHE A 82 -5.77 -0.92 5.85
N ASP A 83 -6.71 -1.86 6.00
CA ASP A 83 -6.76 -2.81 7.11
C ASP A 83 -6.04 -4.10 6.78
N ARG A 84 -6.00 -4.43 5.48
CA ARG A 84 -5.46 -5.67 4.93
C ARG A 84 -4.80 -5.41 3.60
N VAL A 85 -3.80 -6.20 3.29
CA VAL A 85 -3.20 -6.28 1.96
C VAL A 85 -3.20 -7.72 1.48
N THR A 86 -3.54 -7.92 0.20
CA THR A 86 -3.61 -9.24 -0.44
C THR A 86 -2.74 -9.25 -1.69
N CYS A 87 -1.99 -10.31 -1.90
CA CYS A 87 -1.15 -10.51 -3.08
C CYS A 87 -1.95 -11.09 -4.24
N PHE A 88 -1.76 -10.56 -5.45
CA PHE A 88 -2.32 -11.08 -6.69
C PHE A 88 -1.24 -11.29 -7.75
N GLY A 89 -1.24 -12.50 -8.34
CA GLY A 89 -0.33 -12.84 -9.44
C GLY A 89 0.90 -13.63 -9.02
N ILE A 90 1.01 -14.04 -7.74
CA ILE A 90 1.98 -15.05 -7.30
C ILE A 90 1.24 -16.38 -7.17
N GLY A 91 1.61 -17.37 -7.99
CA GLY A 91 0.94 -18.65 -8.05
C GLY A 91 1.16 -19.33 -9.40
N ALA A 92 0.16 -20.05 -9.90
CA ALA A 92 0.21 -20.75 -11.17
C ALA A 92 -0.94 -20.38 -12.10
N GLY A 93 -0.75 -20.52 -13.41
CA GLY A 93 -1.77 -20.22 -14.41
C GLY A 93 -1.95 -18.75 -14.68
N SER A 94 -3.01 -18.41 -15.44
CA SER A 94 -3.35 -17.03 -15.82
C SER A 94 -4.86 -16.85 -15.99
N GLY A 95 -5.34 -15.61 -15.92
CA GLY A 95 -6.74 -15.29 -16.09
C GLY A 95 -7.63 -16.00 -15.06
N HIS A 96 -8.78 -16.51 -15.49
CA HIS A 96 -9.72 -17.23 -14.61
C HIS A 96 -9.16 -18.56 -14.05
N LEU A 97 -8.17 -19.14 -14.73
CA LEU A 97 -7.51 -20.39 -14.32
C LEU A 97 -6.32 -20.13 -13.38
N SER A 98 -6.03 -18.90 -13.02
CA SER A 98 -4.97 -18.60 -12.08
C SER A 98 -5.31 -19.14 -10.69
N LEU A 99 -4.32 -19.77 -10.06
CA LEU A 99 -4.37 -20.22 -8.66
C LEU A 99 -3.35 -19.43 -7.87
N SER A 100 -3.73 -18.92 -6.73
CA SER A 100 -2.83 -18.26 -5.79
C SER A 100 -1.93 -19.28 -5.08
N ALA A 101 -0.94 -18.83 -4.34
CA ALA A 101 -0.09 -19.73 -3.56
C ALA A 101 -0.89 -20.52 -2.52
N ASP A 102 -1.79 -19.85 -1.79
CA ASP A 102 -2.66 -20.50 -0.80
C ASP A 102 -3.64 -21.52 -1.45
N GLU A 103 -4.21 -21.20 -2.62
CA GLU A 103 -5.07 -22.12 -3.39
C GLU A 103 -4.32 -23.37 -3.87
N MET A 104 -3.00 -23.29 -4.08
CA MET A 104 -2.13 -24.42 -4.39
C MET A 104 -1.67 -25.19 -3.15
N GLY A 105 -2.06 -24.74 -1.95
CA GLY A 105 -1.62 -25.33 -0.69
C GLY A 105 -0.22 -24.88 -0.24
N TRP A 106 0.33 -23.84 -0.85
CA TRP A 106 1.62 -23.26 -0.51
C TRP A 106 1.44 -21.93 0.20
N ARG A 107 1.99 -21.77 1.38
CA ARG A 107 2.15 -20.44 1.99
C ARG A 107 3.41 -19.80 1.44
N GLN A 108 3.41 -18.49 1.22
CA GLN A 108 4.59 -17.77 0.74
C GLN A 108 5.74 -17.87 1.74
N TRP A 109 5.41 -17.96 3.05
CA TRP A 109 6.36 -18.36 4.09
C TRP A 109 5.63 -19.21 5.16
N PRO A 110 6.02 -20.49 5.36
CA PRO A 110 5.22 -21.44 6.15
C PRO A 110 5.51 -21.43 7.66
N THR A 111 6.62 -20.83 8.11
CA THR A 111 7.01 -20.77 9.53
C THR A 111 6.75 -19.40 10.14
N GLU A 112 6.92 -19.24 11.45
CA GLU A 112 6.73 -17.94 12.10
C GLU A 112 7.79 -16.91 11.67
N PRO A 113 7.38 -15.68 11.32
CA PRO A 113 6.00 -15.26 11.14
C PRO A 113 5.41 -15.78 9.83
N VAL A 114 4.26 -16.47 9.89
CA VAL A 114 3.62 -17.02 8.69
C VAL A 114 3.19 -15.90 7.73
N ILE A 115 3.48 -16.10 6.43
CA ILE A 115 3.01 -15.22 5.35
C ILE A 115 2.19 -16.06 4.36
N SER A 116 0.90 -15.78 4.32
CA SER A 116 -0.08 -16.27 3.34
C SER A 116 -0.28 -15.21 2.26
N ASP A 117 -1.20 -15.44 1.33
CA ASP A 117 -1.54 -14.48 0.28
C ASP A 117 -2.17 -13.18 0.83
N SER A 118 -2.54 -13.16 2.11
CA SER A 118 -3.14 -11.98 2.73
C SER A 118 -2.53 -11.70 4.11
N ILE A 119 -2.23 -10.44 4.38
CA ILE A 119 -1.66 -9.96 5.65
C ILE A 119 -2.63 -8.94 6.27
N LEU A 120 -3.06 -9.20 7.52
CA LEU A 120 -3.82 -8.24 8.31
C LEU A 120 -2.85 -7.17 8.84
N LEU A 121 -3.17 -5.89 8.62
CA LEU A 121 -2.38 -4.75 9.06
C LEU A 121 -2.89 -4.20 10.40
N ARG A 122 -4.21 -4.19 10.57
CA ARG A 122 -4.90 -3.76 11.80
C ARG A 122 -6.28 -4.40 11.87
N GLU A 123 -6.89 -4.41 13.05
CA GLU A 123 -8.31 -4.71 13.18
C GLU A 123 -9.12 -3.66 12.44
N SER A 124 -10.14 -4.11 11.69
CA SER A 124 -10.99 -3.21 10.92
C SER A 124 -11.73 -2.25 11.86
N SER A 125 -11.41 -0.97 11.74
CA SER A 125 -12.16 0.11 12.39
C SER A 125 -12.97 0.85 11.33
N CYS A 126 -14.26 0.58 11.25
CA CYS A 126 -15.16 1.39 10.42
C CYS A 126 -15.37 2.74 11.12
N ASP A 127 -14.97 3.82 10.49
CA ASP A 127 -15.26 5.19 10.90
C ASP A 127 -16.04 5.92 9.80
N GLU A 128 -16.44 7.17 10.04
CA GLU A 128 -17.19 7.96 9.04
C GLU A 128 -16.40 8.15 7.73
N GLN A 129 -15.06 8.09 7.76
CA GLN A 129 -14.19 8.27 6.60
C GLN A 129 -13.85 6.94 5.91
N THR A 130 -13.97 5.82 6.63
CA THR A 130 -13.69 4.47 6.12
C THR A 130 -14.80 3.54 6.63
N PRO A 131 -16.03 3.65 6.07
CA PRO A 131 -17.19 2.91 6.58
C PRO A 131 -17.16 1.41 6.25
N TYR A 132 -16.19 0.97 5.46
CA TYR A 132 -16.02 -0.42 5.05
C TYR A 132 -14.59 -0.88 5.30
N PRO A 133 -14.37 -2.18 5.61
CA PRO A 133 -13.03 -2.75 5.63
C PRO A 133 -12.32 -2.50 4.29
N ALA A 134 -11.12 -1.93 4.35
CA ALA A 134 -10.34 -1.59 3.17
C ALA A 134 -9.25 -2.65 2.91
N ASN A 135 -9.46 -3.49 1.89
CA ASN A 135 -8.45 -4.45 1.41
C ASN A 135 -7.73 -3.90 0.19
N LEU A 136 -6.41 -3.76 0.28
CA LEU A 136 -5.53 -3.40 -0.82
C LEU A 136 -5.10 -4.66 -1.57
N LEU A 137 -5.25 -4.67 -2.87
CA LEU A 137 -4.75 -5.74 -3.72
C LEU A 137 -3.40 -5.33 -4.33
N THR A 138 -2.31 -5.96 -3.89
CA THR A 138 -1.01 -5.76 -4.52
C THR A 138 -0.84 -6.71 -5.69
N CYS A 139 -0.68 -6.16 -6.88
CA CYS A 139 -0.60 -6.89 -8.14
C CYS A 139 0.83 -6.92 -8.68
N CYS A 140 1.25 -8.04 -9.31
CA CYS A 140 2.51 -8.10 -10.05
C CYS A 140 2.52 -7.15 -11.26
N SER A 141 1.34 -6.83 -11.79
CA SER A 141 1.12 -5.81 -12.83
C SER A 141 -0.20 -5.11 -12.59
N ALA A 142 -0.25 -3.79 -12.76
CA ALA A 142 -1.49 -3.03 -12.64
C ALA A 142 -2.50 -3.41 -13.74
N SER A 143 -3.79 -3.23 -13.48
CA SER A 143 -4.86 -3.40 -14.47
C SER A 143 -4.65 -2.46 -15.66
N ALA A 144 -4.80 -2.99 -16.87
CA ALA A 144 -4.72 -2.24 -18.12
C ALA A 144 -6.07 -2.13 -18.84
N SER A 145 -7.10 -2.79 -18.31
CA SER A 145 -8.44 -2.85 -18.91
C SER A 145 -9.52 -3.14 -17.85
N ASP A 146 -10.77 -2.88 -18.22
CA ASP A 146 -11.93 -3.29 -17.40
C ASP A 146 -12.03 -4.82 -17.22
N GLN A 147 -11.49 -5.59 -18.15
CA GLN A 147 -11.43 -7.05 -18.02
C GLN A 147 -10.50 -7.47 -16.89
N ASP A 148 -9.33 -6.82 -16.77
CA ASP A 148 -8.42 -7.10 -15.66
C ASP A 148 -9.07 -6.75 -14.31
N VAL A 149 -9.75 -5.61 -14.24
CA VAL A 149 -10.49 -5.19 -13.03
C VAL A 149 -11.55 -6.21 -12.65
N ARG A 150 -12.35 -6.66 -13.62
CA ARG A 150 -13.38 -7.70 -13.37
C ARG A 150 -12.76 -8.98 -12.82
N LEU A 151 -11.69 -9.46 -13.45
CA LEU A 151 -10.99 -10.67 -12.98
C LEU A 151 -10.48 -10.53 -11.54
N ARG A 152 -9.93 -9.37 -11.19
CA ARG A 152 -9.45 -9.11 -9.82
C ARG A 152 -10.59 -9.11 -8.81
N LEU A 153 -11.72 -8.48 -9.14
CA LEU A 153 -12.90 -8.45 -8.27
C LEU A 153 -13.60 -9.82 -8.16
N GLU A 154 -13.58 -10.63 -9.21
CA GLU A 154 -14.06 -12.02 -9.14
C GLU A 154 -13.23 -12.86 -8.18
N LYS A 155 -11.90 -12.74 -8.24
CA LYS A 155 -10.98 -13.46 -7.33
C LYS A 155 -10.93 -12.87 -5.93
N HIS A 156 -11.04 -11.55 -5.80
CA HIS A 156 -10.92 -10.79 -4.56
C HIS A 156 -12.06 -9.78 -4.40
N PRO A 157 -13.31 -10.23 -4.12
CA PRO A 157 -14.49 -9.34 -4.10
C PRO A 157 -14.44 -8.26 -3.02
N ASN A 158 -13.59 -8.43 -2.03
CA ASN A 158 -13.39 -7.45 -0.94
C ASN A 158 -12.26 -6.44 -1.24
N ALA A 159 -11.54 -6.57 -2.35
CA ALA A 159 -10.51 -5.60 -2.73
C ALA A 159 -11.17 -4.29 -3.18
N VAL A 160 -10.67 -3.16 -2.67
CA VAL A 160 -11.21 -1.82 -2.99
C VAL A 160 -10.30 -1.02 -3.91
N ALA A 161 -9.01 -1.33 -3.90
CA ALA A 161 -8.00 -0.66 -4.71
C ALA A 161 -6.84 -1.61 -5.02
N GLU A 162 -6.04 -1.25 -6.04
CA GLU A 162 -4.83 -1.99 -6.40
C GLU A 162 -3.58 -1.12 -6.37
N ASP A 163 -2.46 -1.73 -5.96
CA ASP A 163 -1.10 -1.20 -6.05
C ASP A 163 -0.11 -2.26 -6.54
N MET A 164 1.18 -1.96 -6.49
CA MET A 164 2.22 -2.91 -6.88
C MET A 164 3.30 -3.14 -5.79
N GLU A 165 3.15 -2.59 -4.59
CA GLU A 165 4.18 -2.61 -3.53
C GLU A 165 3.68 -3.09 -2.17
N GLY A 166 2.45 -2.79 -1.82
CA GLY A 166 1.92 -2.89 -0.45
C GLY A 166 2.15 -4.23 0.22
N PHE A 167 1.93 -5.35 -0.49
CA PHE A 167 2.14 -6.68 0.05
C PHE A 167 3.61 -6.98 0.35
N ALA A 168 4.52 -6.59 -0.54
CA ALA A 168 5.95 -6.83 -0.34
C ALA A 168 6.51 -6.02 0.84
N VAL A 169 6.05 -4.78 1.00
CA VAL A 169 6.36 -3.94 2.17
C VAL A 169 5.80 -4.58 3.44
N ALA A 170 4.55 -5.08 3.39
CA ALA A 170 3.92 -5.74 4.53
C ALA A 170 4.67 -7.03 4.93
N ALA A 171 5.10 -7.83 3.97
CA ALA A 171 5.90 -9.01 4.21
C ALA A 171 7.24 -8.67 4.88
N ALA A 172 7.96 -7.64 4.39
CA ALA A 172 9.20 -7.16 4.99
C ALA A 172 9.00 -6.70 6.45
N CYS A 173 7.96 -5.92 6.72
CA CYS A 173 7.60 -5.48 8.06
C CYS A 173 7.23 -6.65 8.98
N ARG A 174 6.49 -7.65 8.44
CA ARG A 174 6.10 -8.86 9.18
C ARG A 174 7.32 -9.67 9.61
N PHE A 175 8.29 -9.88 8.73
CA PHE A 175 9.57 -10.54 9.06
C PHE A 175 10.36 -9.79 10.12
N ALA A 176 10.34 -8.46 10.10
CA ALA A 176 11.04 -7.64 11.07
C ALA A 176 10.27 -7.46 12.40
N GLY A 177 9.01 -7.89 12.49
CA GLY A 177 8.16 -7.67 13.67
C GLY A 177 7.81 -6.20 13.90
N ILE A 178 7.80 -5.38 12.82
CA ILE A 178 7.55 -3.93 12.90
C ILE A 178 6.14 -3.63 12.38
N PRO A 179 5.33 -2.83 13.11
CA PRO A 179 4.00 -2.44 12.66
C PRO A 179 4.06 -1.60 11.40
N LEU A 180 3.11 -1.87 10.47
CA LEU A 180 2.97 -1.15 9.21
C LEU A 180 1.61 -0.47 9.13
N THR A 181 1.61 0.79 8.72
CA THR A 181 0.42 1.51 8.28
C THR A 181 0.52 1.80 6.78
N ILE A 182 -0.49 1.42 6.01
CA ILE A 182 -0.58 1.74 4.58
C ILE A 182 -1.66 2.79 4.38
N ILE A 183 -1.28 3.96 3.83
CA ILE A 183 -2.19 5.04 3.43
C ILE A 183 -1.93 5.35 1.97
N ARG A 184 -2.94 5.17 1.11
CA ARG A 184 -2.82 5.47 -0.32
C ARG A 184 -3.89 6.47 -0.76
N GLY A 185 -3.51 7.34 -1.67
CA GLY A 185 -4.43 8.24 -2.37
C GLY A 185 -5.00 7.58 -3.62
N ILE A 186 -6.30 7.66 -3.79
CA ILE A 186 -6.96 7.16 -5.01
C ILE A 186 -6.67 8.15 -6.14
N SER A 187 -5.76 7.81 -7.05
CA SER A 187 -5.35 8.69 -8.15
C SER A 187 -6.21 8.53 -9.40
N ASN A 188 -6.74 7.32 -9.63
CA ASN A 188 -7.47 6.97 -10.84
C ASN A 188 -8.37 5.75 -10.61
N ARG A 189 -9.21 5.44 -11.59
CA ARG A 189 -9.87 4.14 -11.69
C ARG A 189 -8.87 3.12 -12.21
N ALA A 190 -8.79 1.96 -11.58
CA ALA A 190 -8.01 0.83 -12.07
C ALA A 190 -8.45 0.46 -13.51
N GLY A 191 -7.51 0.05 -14.35
CA GLY A 191 -7.76 -0.21 -15.76
C GLY A 191 -7.68 1.03 -16.66
N ASP A 192 -7.83 2.24 -16.14
CA ASP A 192 -7.64 3.47 -16.91
C ASP A 192 -6.14 3.81 -17.00
N ARG A 193 -5.57 3.67 -18.19
CA ARG A 193 -4.16 3.96 -18.48
C ARG A 193 -3.94 5.35 -19.09
N ASN A 194 -5.02 6.13 -19.32
CA ASN A 194 -4.89 7.52 -19.75
C ASN A 194 -4.51 8.40 -18.55
N LYS A 195 -3.24 8.81 -18.50
CA LYS A 195 -2.70 9.62 -17.39
C LYS A 195 -3.35 11.00 -17.24
N ASP A 196 -3.99 11.52 -18.29
CA ASP A 196 -4.71 12.80 -18.22
C ASP A 196 -5.93 12.74 -17.29
N ASN A 197 -6.45 11.54 -17.05
CA ASN A 197 -7.56 11.29 -16.12
C ASN A 197 -7.09 11.12 -14.66
N TRP A 198 -5.77 11.02 -14.43
CA TRP A 198 -5.25 10.76 -13.10
C TRP A 198 -5.18 12.03 -12.24
N ARG A 199 -5.69 11.96 -11.04
CA ARG A 199 -5.71 13.06 -10.07
C ARG A 199 -4.62 12.88 -8.99
N VAL A 200 -3.37 12.72 -9.43
CA VAL A 200 -2.26 12.37 -8.53
C VAL A 200 -2.03 13.43 -7.47
N SER A 201 -2.02 14.72 -7.83
CA SER A 201 -1.80 15.82 -6.88
C SER A 201 -2.88 15.88 -5.81
N GLU A 202 -4.15 15.71 -6.19
CA GLU A 202 -5.27 15.67 -5.24
C GLU A 202 -5.17 14.48 -4.29
N ALA A 203 -4.84 13.30 -4.83
CA ALA A 203 -4.65 12.08 -4.08
C ALA A 203 -3.50 12.20 -3.07
N MET A 204 -2.35 12.73 -3.48
CA MET A 204 -1.19 12.93 -2.60
C MET A 204 -1.44 13.99 -1.53
N LEU A 205 -2.16 15.07 -1.85
CA LEU A 205 -2.57 16.06 -0.84
C LEU A 205 -3.50 15.45 0.23
N ALA A 206 -4.40 14.56 -0.17
CA ALA A 206 -5.26 13.83 0.77
C ALA A 206 -4.44 12.87 1.65
N VAL A 207 -3.41 12.21 1.08
CA VAL A 207 -2.45 11.38 1.82
C VAL A 207 -1.70 12.21 2.85
N GLU A 208 -1.15 13.37 2.47
CA GLU A 208 -0.46 14.27 3.41
C GLU A 208 -1.35 14.64 4.60
N LYS A 209 -2.59 15.06 4.35
CA LYS A 209 -3.54 15.41 5.41
C LYS A 209 -3.79 14.25 6.39
N LYS A 210 -3.84 13.02 5.87
CA LYS A 210 -4.10 11.83 6.68
C LYS A 210 -2.84 11.41 7.46
N ILE A 211 -1.66 11.46 6.84
CA ILE A 211 -0.41 11.08 7.50
C ILE A 211 0.01 12.08 8.58
N ARG A 212 -0.26 13.39 8.40
CA ARG A 212 -0.06 14.39 9.46
C ARG A 212 -0.80 14.01 10.74
N LYS A 213 -2.06 13.58 10.63
CA LYS A 213 -2.85 13.12 11.79
C LYS A 213 -2.23 11.90 12.46
N VAL A 214 -1.68 10.96 11.67
CA VAL A 214 -1.03 9.75 12.18
C VAL A 214 0.27 10.10 12.91
N LEU A 215 1.03 11.06 12.39
CA LEU A 215 2.29 11.51 12.96
C LEU A 215 2.12 12.58 14.06
N GLY A 216 0.93 13.14 14.24
CA GLY A 216 0.67 14.21 15.21
C GLY A 216 1.26 15.57 14.82
N LEU A 217 1.35 15.83 13.49
CA LEU A 217 1.83 17.08 12.89
C LEU A 217 0.69 18.07 12.66
#